data_6233cf018887a7484b933de206c89eca
#
_entry.id   6233cf018887a7484b933de206c89eca
#
_cell.length_a   1.000
_cell.length_b   1.000
_cell.length_c   1.000
_cell.angle_alpha   90.00
_cell.angle_beta   90.00
_cell.angle_gamma   90.00
#
_symmetry.space_group_name_H-M   'P 1'
#
loop_
_entity.id
_entity.type
_entity.pdbx_description
1 polymer ?
#
loop_
_entity_poly.entity_id
_entity_poly.type
_entity_poly.pdbx_seq_one_letter_code
_entity_poly.pdbx_strand_id
1 'polypeptide(L)'
;MHTLPGLAGRTDRGFSLVLPSPAADVIAMVGEGGALHLVSASSKQLVATLQAAGGGGANSRFATQAARFSPDGRFLHTASEGAGVRVWDVRRRCCVHTWNDRGGLRTTALATSADGELIAAGADSGAVNVYRTSEVLTSARPPPIKEYMNLTAAVTTLEFNPSSECLCFASRYMRRALRVAHVAQKSVFSNWPTSKTPLSYVQCAAFSPSSGHVAFGTDQGKVLLYQLNHFAAVGV
;
A
#
# COMPACT_ATOMS: atom_id res chain seq x y z
N MET A 1 -17.93 -23.84 4.47
CA MET A 1 -16.81 -23.15 5.14
C MET A 1 -15.55 -23.88 4.70
N HIS A 2 -14.68 -23.22 3.87
CA HIS A 2 -13.45 -23.85 3.41
C HIS A 2 -12.32 -23.47 4.36
N THR A 3 -11.73 -24.46 5.01
CA THR A 3 -10.50 -24.29 5.78
C THR A 3 -9.30 -24.40 4.82
N LEU A 4 -8.33 -23.51 4.94
CA LEU A 4 -7.10 -23.57 4.17
C LEU A 4 -6.20 -24.68 4.74
N PRO A 5 -5.98 -25.80 4.03
CA PRO A 5 -5.09 -26.85 4.49
C PRO A 5 -3.66 -26.29 4.63
N GLY A 6 -2.97 -26.66 5.70
CA GLY A 6 -1.59 -26.20 5.96
C GLY A 6 -1.47 -24.94 6.82
N LEU A 7 -2.57 -24.24 7.12
CA LEU A 7 -2.61 -23.17 8.12
C LEU A 7 -3.12 -23.66 9.49
N ALA A 8 -3.64 -24.88 9.56
CA ALA A 8 -4.05 -25.52 10.80
C ALA A 8 -2.83 -25.79 11.71
N GLY A 9 -2.92 -25.41 12.99
CA GLY A 9 -1.85 -25.62 13.99
C GLY A 9 -0.81 -24.52 14.07
N ARG A 10 -0.98 -23.38 13.36
CA ARG A 10 -0.09 -22.23 13.48
C ARG A 10 -0.48 -21.32 14.63
N THR A 11 0.51 -20.62 15.17
CA THR A 11 0.38 -19.71 16.31
C THR A 11 -0.22 -18.35 15.95
N ASP A 12 -0.42 -18.06 14.66
CA ASP A 12 -1.02 -16.82 14.20
C ASP A 12 -2.50 -16.77 14.56
N ARG A 13 -2.85 -15.85 15.45
CA ARG A 13 -4.23 -15.67 15.95
C ARG A 13 -5.16 -15.00 14.94
N GLY A 14 -4.60 -14.33 13.92
CA GLY A 14 -5.35 -13.61 12.89
C GLY A 14 -4.47 -13.16 11.74
N PHE A 15 -5.11 -12.62 10.70
CA PHE A 15 -4.45 -11.99 9.56
C PHE A 15 -4.75 -10.50 9.57
N SER A 16 -3.71 -9.68 9.44
CA SER A 16 -3.84 -8.22 9.40
C SER A 16 -4.09 -7.69 8.00
N LEU A 17 -3.54 -8.35 6.98
CA LEU A 17 -3.69 -7.97 5.58
C LEU A 17 -3.88 -9.21 4.70
N VAL A 18 -4.74 -9.07 3.69
CA VAL A 18 -4.95 -10.06 2.64
C VAL A 18 -4.90 -9.33 1.30
N LEU A 19 -4.00 -9.74 0.43
CA LEU A 19 -3.71 -9.07 -0.83
C LEU A 19 -3.70 -10.10 -1.96
N PRO A 20 -4.61 -10.02 -2.94
CA PRO A 20 -4.51 -10.80 -4.16
C PRO A 20 -3.41 -10.24 -5.05
N SER A 21 -2.66 -11.12 -5.70
CA SER A 21 -1.72 -10.73 -6.75
C SER A 21 -2.50 -10.29 -8.00
N PRO A 22 -2.12 -9.19 -8.66
CA PRO A 22 -2.81 -8.72 -9.87
C PRO A 22 -2.58 -9.62 -11.08
N ALA A 23 -1.49 -10.37 -11.16
CA ALA A 23 -1.09 -11.12 -12.35
C ALA A 23 -0.76 -12.59 -12.08
N ALA A 24 -0.71 -13.03 -10.83
CA ALA A 24 -0.37 -14.40 -10.45
C ALA A 24 -1.49 -15.06 -9.65
N ASP A 25 -1.61 -16.38 -9.71
CA ASP A 25 -2.54 -17.17 -8.89
C ASP A 25 -2.06 -17.27 -7.43
N VAL A 26 -1.78 -16.12 -6.82
CA VAL A 26 -1.25 -16.04 -5.46
C VAL A 26 -1.99 -14.98 -4.65
N ILE A 27 -2.33 -15.33 -3.42
CA ILE A 27 -2.83 -14.42 -2.39
C ILE A 27 -1.76 -14.33 -1.30
N ALA A 28 -1.33 -13.13 -0.97
CA ALA A 28 -0.47 -12.87 0.18
C ALA A 28 -1.32 -12.59 1.42
N MET A 29 -1.06 -13.31 2.50
CA MET A 29 -1.74 -13.15 3.78
C MET A 29 -0.70 -12.83 4.84
N VAL A 30 -0.85 -11.70 5.50
CA VAL A 30 0.06 -11.25 6.56
C VAL A 30 -0.54 -11.64 7.91
N GLY A 31 0.16 -12.49 8.64
CA GLY A 31 -0.20 -12.86 10.00
C GLY A 31 0.15 -11.77 11.02
N GLU A 32 -0.55 -11.75 12.15
CA GLU A 32 -0.30 -10.80 13.25
C GLU A 32 1.13 -10.88 13.79
N GLY A 33 1.77 -12.05 13.69
CA GLY A 33 3.19 -12.26 14.04
C GLY A 33 4.20 -11.78 12.99
N GLY A 34 3.75 -11.16 11.89
CA GLY A 34 4.59 -10.67 10.81
C GLY A 34 5.01 -11.75 9.80
N ALA A 35 4.52 -12.96 9.93
CA ALA A 35 4.71 -14.00 8.94
C ALA A 35 3.90 -13.70 7.68
N LEU A 36 4.51 -13.88 6.52
CA LEU A 36 3.87 -13.67 5.24
C LEU A 36 3.60 -15.02 4.57
N HIS A 37 2.34 -15.35 4.41
CA HIS A 37 1.88 -16.59 3.79
C HIS A 37 1.47 -16.34 2.34
N LEU A 38 2.03 -17.10 1.43
CA LEU A 38 1.61 -17.14 0.03
C LEU A 38 0.70 -18.35 -0.18
N VAL A 39 -0.52 -18.10 -0.62
CA VAL A 39 -1.54 -19.12 -0.85
C VAL A 39 -1.93 -19.08 -2.32
N SER A 40 -2.07 -20.23 -2.96
CA SER A 40 -2.62 -20.30 -4.31
C SER A 40 -4.13 -20.03 -4.26
N ALA A 41 -4.61 -19.13 -5.10
CA ALA A 41 -6.02 -18.76 -5.18
C ALA A 41 -6.87 -19.90 -5.76
N SER A 42 -6.33 -20.66 -6.72
CA SER A 42 -6.99 -21.78 -7.40
C SER A 42 -7.04 -23.04 -6.53
N SER A 43 -5.87 -23.51 -6.06
CA SER A 43 -5.78 -24.73 -5.26
C SER A 43 -6.12 -24.54 -3.78
N LYS A 44 -6.16 -23.28 -3.30
CA LYS A 44 -6.36 -22.93 -1.89
C LYS A 44 -5.34 -23.59 -0.95
N GLN A 45 -4.15 -23.86 -1.46
CA GLN A 45 -3.07 -24.45 -0.68
C GLN A 45 -2.00 -23.42 -0.35
N LEU A 46 -1.35 -23.62 0.78
CA LEU A 46 -0.19 -22.82 1.16
C LEU A 46 0.97 -23.14 0.23
N VAL A 47 1.44 -22.13 -0.51
CA VAL A 47 2.56 -22.23 -1.45
C VAL A 47 3.89 -22.04 -0.72
N ALA A 48 3.95 -21.05 0.16
CA ALA A 48 5.16 -20.73 0.93
C ALA A 48 4.82 -19.88 2.15
N THR A 49 5.71 -19.94 3.15
CA THR A 49 5.75 -18.96 4.23
C THR A 49 7.08 -18.21 4.13
N LEU A 50 6.99 -16.91 3.94
CA LEU A 50 8.13 -16.02 3.90
C LEU A 50 8.32 -15.43 5.29
N GLN A 51 9.51 -15.62 5.86
CA GLN A 51 9.88 -15.02 7.14
C GLN A 51 11.02 -14.05 6.94
N ALA A 52 10.92 -12.89 7.55
CA ALA A 52 12.05 -11.97 7.60
C ALA A 52 13.21 -12.62 8.38
N ALA A 53 14.40 -12.60 7.82
CA ALA A 53 15.60 -12.98 8.55
C ALA A 53 15.70 -12.12 9.83
N GLY A 54 15.65 -12.78 11.00
CA GLY A 54 15.63 -12.09 12.30
C GLY A 54 14.56 -12.59 13.26
N GLY A 55 13.78 -13.62 12.87
CA GLY A 55 12.92 -14.40 13.76
C GLY A 55 11.64 -13.69 14.19
N GLY A 56 10.51 -14.07 13.62
CA GLY A 56 9.19 -13.68 14.10
C GLY A 56 8.72 -14.61 15.21
N GLY A 57 8.83 -14.21 16.43
CA GLY A 57 7.95 -14.68 17.50
C GLY A 57 6.70 -13.79 17.53
N ALA A 58 5.63 -14.22 18.20
CA ALA A 58 4.35 -13.50 18.35
C ALA A 58 4.46 -12.08 18.94
N ASN A 59 5.66 -11.67 19.37
CA ASN A 59 6.02 -10.33 19.87
C ASN A 59 7.09 -9.64 19.01
N SER A 60 7.24 -10.02 17.74
CA SER A 60 8.25 -9.45 16.87
C SER A 60 7.94 -7.98 16.57
N ARG A 61 8.88 -7.09 16.85
CA ARG A 61 8.90 -5.68 16.41
C ARG A 61 8.92 -5.53 14.88
N PHE A 62 8.84 -6.64 14.16
CA PHE A 62 8.89 -6.72 12.70
C PHE A 62 7.52 -7.02 12.08
N ALA A 63 6.42 -6.78 12.80
CA ALA A 63 5.08 -6.91 12.24
C ALA A 63 4.97 -6.10 10.95
N THR A 64 4.51 -6.75 9.88
CA THR A 64 4.28 -6.08 8.60
C THR A 64 3.11 -5.11 8.73
N GLN A 65 3.37 -3.82 8.51
CA GLN A 65 2.39 -2.74 8.62
C GLN A 65 1.67 -2.51 7.30
N ALA A 66 2.39 -2.63 6.19
CA ALA A 66 1.85 -2.46 4.85
C ALA A 66 2.49 -3.46 3.89
N ALA A 67 1.73 -3.88 2.90
CA ALA A 67 2.21 -4.73 1.83
C ALA A 67 1.55 -4.35 0.51
N ARG A 68 2.26 -4.50 -0.61
CA ARG A 68 1.73 -4.22 -1.96
C ARG A 68 2.48 -5.06 -2.99
N PHE A 69 1.72 -5.66 -3.92
CA PHE A 69 2.32 -6.32 -5.08
C PHE A 69 2.76 -5.29 -6.12
N SER A 70 3.80 -5.62 -6.88
CA SER A 70 4.05 -4.98 -8.18
C SER A 70 2.93 -5.35 -9.16
N PRO A 71 2.62 -4.51 -10.17
CA PRO A 71 1.51 -4.76 -11.11
C PRO A 71 1.69 -6.05 -11.93
N ASP A 72 2.94 -6.46 -12.18
CA ASP A 72 3.29 -7.72 -12.85
C ASP A 72 3.19 -8.96 -11.93
N GLY A 73 2.87 -8.77 -10.64
CA GLY A 73 2.79 -9.83 -9.64
C GLY A 73 4.12 -10.51 -9.29
N ARG A 74 5.25 -10.01 -9.81
CA ARG A 74 6.57 -10.62 -9.59
C ARG A 74 7.12 -10.27 -8.21
N PHE A 75 6.98 -9.04 -7.80
CA PHE A 75 7.50 -8.57 -6.53
C PHE A 75 6.38 -8.26 -5.54
N LEU A 76 6.66 -8.52 -4.27
CA LEU A 76 5.83 -8.09 -3.15
C LEU A 76 6.70 -7.19 -2.26
N HIS A 77 6.25 -5.96 -2.07
CA HIS A 77 6.86 -5.00 -1.16
C HIS A 77 6.18 -5.08 0.19
N THR A 78 6.95 -5.18 1.27
CA THR A 78 6.41 -5.22 2.64
C THR A 78 7.15 -4.24 3.52
N ALA A 79 6.42 -3.37 4.19
CA ALA A 79 6.95 -2.47 5.19
C ALA A 79 6.74 -3.05 6.59
N SER A 80 7.78 -3.02 7.42
CA SER A 80 7.74 -3.49 8.79
C SER A 80 8.43 -2.52 9.73
N GLU A 81 8.08 -2.59 11.01
CA GLU A 81 8.66 -1.73 12.03
C GLU A 81 10.17 -1.99 12.17
N GLY A 82 10.98 -0.95 12.02
CA GLY A 82 12.43 -1.00 12.24
C GLY A 82 13.29 -1.67 11.17
N ALA A 83 12.69 -2.20 10.08
CA ALA A 83 13.44 -2.97 9.08
C ALA A 83 13.38 -2.38 7.64
N GLY A 84 12.76 -1.23 7.46
CA GLY A 84 12.55 -0.67 6.14
C GLY A 84 11.54 -1.46 5.31
N VAL A 85 11.57 -1.26 4.01
CA VAL A 85 10.72 -1.94 3.04
C VAL A 85 11.49 -3.09 2.39
N ARG A 86 10.97 -4.30 2.54
CA ARG A 86 11.55 -5.50 1.91
C ARG A 86 10.88 -5.78 0.59
N VAL A 87 11.67 -6.22 -0.37
CA VAL A 87 11.23 -6.65 -1.69
C VAL A 87 11.40 -8.16 -1.79
N TRP A 88 10.29 -8.86 -2.00
CA TRP A 88 10.25 -10.30 -2.13
C TRP A 88 10.01 -10.69 -3.58
N ASP A 89 10.82 -11.56 -4.11
CA ASP A 89 10.51 -12.24 -5.38
C ASP A 89 9.54 -13.39 -5.08
N VAL A 90 8.32 -13.27 -5.58
CA VAL A 90 7.21 -14.20 -5.31
C VAL A 90 7.50 -15.59 -5.89
N ARG A 91 8.15 -15.64 -7.05
CA ARG A 91 8.52 -16.91 -7.72
C ARG A 91 9.67 -17.60 -7.02
N ARG A 92 10.71 -16.83 -6.64
CA ARG A 92 11.88 -17.35 -5.90
C ARG A 92 11.60 -17.58 -4.42
N ARG A 93 10.53 -16.99 -3.89
CA ARG A 93 10.10 -17.10 -2.50
C ARG A 93 11.18 -16.62 -1.51
N CYS A 94 11.93 -15.61 -1.89
CA CYS A 94 13.00 -15.04 -1.06
C CYS A 94 12.98 -13.52 -1.11
N CYS A 95 13.54 -12.89 -0.06
CA CYS A 95 13.81 -11.46 -0.04
C CYS A 95 15.01 -11.18 -0.95
N VAL A 96 14.82 -10.35 -1.95
CA VAL A 96 15.86 -10.01 -2.94
C VAL A 96 16.52 -8.68 -2.65
N HIS A 97 15.81 -7.77 -1.97
CA HIS A 97 16.31 -6.44 -1.66
C HIS A 97 15.63 -5.85 -0.42
N THR A 98 16.27 -4.88 0.22
CA THR A 98 15.69 -4.08 1.30
C THR A 98 16.12 -2.64 1.12
N TRP A 99 15.17 -1.73 1.22
CA TRP A 99 15.42 -0.29 1.13
C TRP A 99 14.72 0.48 2.24
N ASN A 100 15.18 1.68 2.53
CA ASN A 100 14.62 2.51 3.58
C ASN A 100 13.96 3.76 2.99
N ASP A 101 12.72 4.01 3.39
CA ASP A 101 12.03 5.28 3.13
C ASP A 101 12.65 6.39 4.00
N ARG A 102 12.63 7.64 3.49
CA ARG A 102 13.16 8.82 4.19
C ARG A 102 12.08 9.58 4.97
N GLY A 103 10.81 9.19 4.83
CA GLY A 103 9.67 9.98 5.32
C GLY A 103 9.44 9.93 6.82
N GLY A 104 10.05 9.02 7.55
CA GLY A 104 9.83 8.85 8.99
C GLY A 104 10.57 7.66 9.57
N LEU A 105 10.19 7.27 10.78
CA LEU A 105 10.75 6.11 11.46
C LEU A 105 10.12 4.80 10.99
N ARG A 106 8.89 4.86 10.49
CA ARG A 106 8.10 3.70 10.04
C ARG A 106 7.34 4.02 8.77
N THR A 107 7.38 3.10 7.82
CA THR A 107 6.53 3.12 6.64
C THR A 107 5.20 2.44 6.99
N THR A 108 4.11 3.20 6.92
CA THR A 108 2.77 2.75 7.34
C THR A 108 1.84 2.42 6.18
N ALA A 109 2.15 2.88 4.98
CA ALA A 109 1.40 2.61 3.75
C ALA A 109 2.33 2.46 2.55
N LEU A 110 1.96 1.61 1.60
CA LEU A 110 2.67 1.39 0.34
C LEU A 110 1.66 1.39 -0.81
N ALA A 111 2.03 1.96 -1.94
CA ALA A 111 1.31 1.87 -3.19
C ALA A 111 2.27 1.72 -4.37
N THR A 112 1.87 0.97 -5.38
CA THR A 112 2.57 0.83 -6.66
C THR A 112 1.70 1.42 -7.77
N SER A 113 2.28 2.15 -8.69
CA SER A 113 1.57 2.66 -9.86
C SER A 113 1.20 1.52 -10.81
N ALA A 114 0.14 1.68 -11.58
CA ALA A 114 -0.37 0.62 -12.45
C ALA A 114 0.60 0.27 -13.60
N ASP A 115 1.41 1.24 -14.06
CA ASP A 115 2.48 1.05 -15.03
C ASP A 115 3.73 0.37 -14.43
N GLY A 116 3.82 0.25 -13.09
CA GLY A 116 4.97 -0.32 -12.40
C GLY A 116 6.20 0.60 -12.29
N GLU A 117 6.13 1.81 -12.82
CA GLU A 117 7.27 2.75 -12.84
C GLU A 117 7.52 3.41 -11.48
N LEU A 118 6.47 3.54 -10.67
CA LEU A 118 6.53 4.28 -9.42
C LEU A 118 6.07 3.43 -8.23
N ILE A 119 6.71 3.70 -7.09
CA ILE A 119 6.28 3.22 -5.79
C ILE A 119 6.17 4.40 -4.84
N ALA A 120 5.10 4.46 -4.07
CA ALA A 120 4.91 5.45 -3.03
C ALA A 120 4.96 4.80 -1.65
N ALA A 121 5.61 5.47 -0.72
CA ALA A 121 5.70 5.11 0.69
C ALA A 121 5.13 6.23 1.54
N GLY A 122 4.19 5.88 2.41
CA GLY A 122 3.62 6.79 3.40
C GLY A 122 4.16 6.46 4.78
N ALA A 123 4.55 7.49 5.53
CA ALA A 123 5.22 7.37 6.81
C ALA A 123 4.29 7.72 7.99
N ASP A 124 4.74 7.35 9.18
CA ASP A 124 4.11 7.69 10.45
C ASP A 124 4.14 9.20 10.76
N SER A 125 5.09 9.93 10.17
CA SER A 125 5.17 11.40 10.22
C SER A 125 4.07 12.12 9.42
N GLY A 126 3.40 11.42 8.49
CA GLY A 126 2.49 12.00 7.51
C GLY A 126 3.14 12.36 6.17
N ALA A 127 4.47 12.18 6.04
CA ALA A 127 5.17 12.35 4.79
C ALA A 127 4.81 11.22 3.81
N VAL A 128 4.69 11.57 2.53
CA VAL A 128 4.52 10.61 1.43
C VAL A 128 5.63 10.84 0.42
N ASN A 129 6.44 9.82 0.22
CA ASN A 129 7.54 9.85 -0.73
C ASN A 129 7.22 9.00 -1.95
N VAL A 130 7.52 9.53 -3.14
CA VAL A 130 7.38 8.82 -4.41
C VAL A 130 8.76 8.52 -4.97
N TYR A 131 8.97 7.29 -5.37
CA TYR A 131 10.24 6.75 -5.87
C TYR A 131 10.09 6.15 -7.26
N ARG A 132 11.18 6.06 -8.02
CA ARG A 132 11.25 5.19 -9.20
C ARG A 132 11.45 3.74 -8.75
N THR A 133 10.65 2.84 -9.28
CA THR A 133 10.76 1.41 -8.96
C THR A 133 12.15 0.85 -9.27
N SER A 134 12.77 1.29 -10.37
CA SER A 134 14.13 0.91 -10.75
C SER A 134 15.18 1.27 -9.69
N GLU A 135 15.04 2.45 -9.08
CA GLU A 135 15.96 2.91 -8.03
C GLU A 135 15.73 2.17 -6.71
N VAL A 136 14.46 1.87 -6.40
CA VAL A 136 14.08 1.08 -5.23
C VAL A 136 14.65 -0.34 -5.29
N LEU A 137 14.74 -0.92 -6.47
CA LEU A 137 15.27 -2.28 -6.66
C LEU A 137 16.80 -2.36 -6.61
N THR A 138 17.50 -1.24 -6.75
CA THR A 138 18.96 -1.20 -6.85
C THR A 138 19.64 -0.50 -5.69
N SER A 139 18.94 0.41 -4.98
CA SER A 139 19.51 1.21 -3.90
C SER A 139 18.85 0.93 -2.56
N ALA A 140 19.65 0.77 -1.51
CA ALA A 140 19.14 0.67 -0.13
C ALA A 140 18.57 1.99 0.41
N ARG A 141 18.90 3.13 -0.21
CA ARG A 141 18.39 4.46 0.15
C ARG A 141 18.11 5.26 -1.13
N PRO A 142 17.06 4.92 -1.89
CA PRO A 142 16.76 5.60 -3.13
C PRO A 142 16.40 7.08 -2.87
N PRO A 143 16.77 8.01 -3.76
CA PRO A 143 16.32 9.38 -3.69
C PRO A 143 14.83 9.45 -4.08
N PRO A 144 13.96 10.16 -3.33
CA PRO A 144 12.59 10.36 -3.73
C PRO A 144 12.51 11.32 -4.93
N ILE A 145 11.63 11.03 -5.88
CA ILE A 145 11.30 11.95 -6.98
C ILE A 145 10.56 13.17 -6.44
N LYS A 146 9.71 12.92 -5.44
CA LYS A 146 8.92 13.94 -4.75
C LYS A 146 8.60 13.49 -3.34
N GLU A 147 8.61 14.44 -2.44
CA GLU A 147 8.16 14.34 -1.06
C GLU A 147 6.95 15.25 -0.85
N TYR A 148 5.86 14.69 -0.33
CA TYR A 148 4.63 15.40 0.03
C TYR A 148 4.51 15.43 1.55
N MET A 149 4.53 16.64 2.13
CA MET A 149 4.41 16.87 3.59
C MET A 149 3.09 17.56 3.93
N ASN A 150 2.00 17.12 3.30
CA ASN A 150 0.69 17.76 3.42
C ASN A 150 -0.20 17.15 4.51
N LEU A 151 0.24 16.06 5.15
CA LEU A 151 -0.40 15.45 6.31
C LEU A 151 0.55 15.57 7.51
N THR A 152 -0.04 15.63 8.71
CA THR A 152 0.67 15.70 10.00
C THR A 152 0.39 14.49 10.88
N ALA A 153 -0.28 13.48 10.34
CA ALA A 153 -0.58 12.22 11.01
C ALA A 153 -0.23 11.04 10.09
N ALA A 154 0.02 9.89 10.68
CA ALA A 154 0.44 8.69 9.96
C ALA A 154 -0.45 8.39 8.75
N VAL A 155 0.16 8.15 7.61
CA VAL A 155 -0.53 7.78 6.36
C VAL A 155 -1.07 6.37 6.50
N THR A 156 -2.37 6.19 6.32
CA THR A 156 -3.01 4.87 6.44
C THR A 156 -3.60 4.37 5.13
N THR A 157 -3.89 5.30 4.21
CA THR A 157 -4.41 5.01 2.88
C THR A 157 -3.51 5.67 1.85
N LEU A 158 -3.06 4.91 0.88
CA LEU A 158 -2.18 5.37 -0.19
C LEU A 158 -2.53 4.58 -1.44
N GLU A 159 -2.95 5.27 -2.52
CA GLU A 159 -3.44 4.61 -3.72
C GLU A 159 -3.13 5.46 -4.95
N PHE A 160 -2.54 4.86 -5.98
CA PHE A 160 -2.47 5.45 -7.32
C PHE A 160 -3.76 5.21 -8.08
N ASN A 161 -4.13 6.12 -8.96
CA ASN A 161 -5.18 5.85 -9.93
C ASN A 161 -4.67 4.91 -11.04
N PRO A 162 -5.55 4.23 -11.79
CA PRO A 162 -5.14 3.31 -12.84
C PRO A 162 -4.32 3.92 -13.99
N SER A 163 -4.43 5.24 -14.23
CA SER A 163 -3.58 5.94 -15.21
C SER A 163 -2.20 6.34 -14.68
N SER A 164 -1.88 6.06 -13.40
CA SER A 164 -0.63 6.43 -12.72
C SER A 164 -0.37 7.95 -12.60
N GLU A 165 -1.35 8.79 -12.94
CA GLU A 165 -1.21 10.26 -12.93
C GLU A 165 -1.53 10.90 -11.59
N CYS A 166 -2.41 10.27 -10.80
CA CYS A 166 -2.86 10.78 -9.52
C CYS A 166 -2.50 9.83 -8.38
N LEU A 167 -2.11 10.42 -7.25
CA LEU A 167 -1.85 9.72 -6.00
C LEU A 167 -2.77 10.28 -4.92
N CYS A 168 -3.61 9.42 -4.35
CA CYS A 168 -4.45 9.73 -3.20
C CYS A 168 -3.77 9.25 -1.93
N PHE A 169 -3.74 10.08 -0.89
CA PHE A 169 -3.22 9.70 0.42
C PHE A 169 -4.06 10.31 1.54
N ALA A 170 -4.30 9.50 2.57
CA ALA A 170 -5.13 9.88 3.69
C ALA A 170 -4.64 9.29 5.02
N SER A 171 -5.10 9.90 6.11
CA SER A 171 -4.92 9.41 7.47
C SER A 171 -6.26 9.19 8.14
N ARG A 172 -6.45 8.01 8.74
CA ARG A 172 -7.63 7.72 9.57
C ARG A 172 -7.54 8.29 10.99
N TYR A 173 -6.40 8.85 11.37
CA TYR A 173 -6.16 9.39 12.71
C TYR A 173 -6.50 10.88 12.82
N MET A 174 -6.76 11.56 11.70
CA MET A 174 -7.09 12.97 11.68
C MET A 174 -8.27 13.23 10.75
N ARG A 175 -9.20 14.08 11.20
CA ARG A 175 -10.36 14.48 10.38
C ARG A 175 -9.91 15.27 9.16
N ARG A 176 -10.55 15.01 8.01
CA ARG A 176 -10.28 15.69 6.74
C ARG A 176 -8.83 15.55 6.25
N ALA A 177 -8.11 14.57 6.76
CA ALA A 177 -6.75 14.26 6.35
C ALA A 177 -6.76 13.43 5.08
N LEU A 178 -7.10 14.07 3.98
CA LEU A 178 -7.12 13.51 2.63
C LEU A 178 -6.50 14.52 1.69
N ARG A 179 -5.63 14.05 0.82
CA ARG A 179 -5.03 14.83 -0.26
C ARG A 179 -4.97 13.99 -1.52
N VAL A 180 -5.04 14.67 -2.65
CA VAL A 180 -4.78 14.07 -3.97
C VAL A 180 -3.69 14.90 -4.63
N ALA A 181 -2.69 14.22 -5.14
CA ALA A 181 -1.57 14.83 -5.84
C ALA A 181 -1.57 14.41 -7.32
N HIS A 182 -1.19 15.34 -8.18
CA HIS A 182 -0.83 15.06 -9.57
C HIS A 182 0.65 14.69 -9.62
N VAL A 183 0.95 13.46 -9.98
CA VAL A 183 2.30 12.87 -9.85
C VAL A 183 3.28 13.53 -10.81
N ALA A 184 2.91 13.69 -12.10
CA ALA A 184 3.77 14.28 -13.11
C ALA A 184 4.09 15.77 -12.81
N GLN A 185 3.10 16.54 -12.33
CA GLN A 185 3.28 17.93 -11.93
C GLN A 185 3.93 18.08 -10.55
N LYS A 186 4.06 16.98 -9.79
CA LYS A 186 4.61 16.96 -8.42
C LYS A 186 3.89 17.93 -7.48
N SER A 187 2.59 18.15 -7.69
CA SER A 187 1.78 19.12 -6.97
C SER A 187 0.55 18.45 -6.33
N VAL A 188 0.12 19.00 -5.20
CA VAL A 188 -1.13 18.57 -4.53
C VAL A 188 -2.26 19.50 -4.96
N PHE A 189 -3.43 18.96 -5.28
CA PHE A 189 -4.60 19.75 -5.59
C PHE A 189 -5.02 20.57 -4.37
N SER A 190 -4.96 21.91 -4.50
CA SER A 190 -5.30 22.83 -3.42
C SER A 190 -6.79 23.15 -3.35
N ASN A 191 -7.51 22.97 -4.46
CA ASN A 191 -8.92 23.27 -4.60
C ASN A 191 -9.85 22.19 -4.00
N TRP A 192 -9.30 21.02 -3.65
CA TRP A 192 -10.05 19.92 -3.06
C TRP A 192 -9.15 19.02 -2.19
N PRO A 193 -9.64 18.51 -1.04
CA PRO A 193 -10.94 18.76 -0.43
C PRO A 193 -11.08 20.17 0.16
N THR A 194 -12.28 20.74 0.05
CA THR A 194 -12.59 22.05 0.63
C THR A 194 -13.05 21.93 2.10
N SER A 195 -13.16 23.06 2.80
CA SER A 195 -13.72 23.08 4.18
C SER A 195 -15.16 22.58 4.25
N LYS A 196 -15.92 22.69 3.16
CA LYS A 196 -17.32 22.24 3.03
C LYS A 196 -17.45 20.76 2.66
N THR A 197 -16.36 20.10 2.25
CA THR A 197 -16.37 18.68 1.90
C THR A 197 -16.71 17.85 3.16
N PRO A 198 -17.73 16.98 3.15
CA PRO A 198 -18.22 16.28 4.34
C PRO A 198 -17.32 15.08 4.70
N LEU A 199 -16.02 15.28 4.68
CA LEU A 199 -15.03 14.28 5.09
C LEU A 199 -14.96 14.21 6.61
N SER A 200 -15.13 13.04 7.17
CA SER A 200 -14.81 12.72 8.55
C SER A 200 -13.39 12.09 8.61
N TYR A 201 -13.23 10.96 9.27
CA TYR A 201 -12.00 10.19 9.25
C TYR A 201 -12.04 9.22 8.05
N VAL A 202 -11.14 9.38 7.11
CA VAL A 202 -11.07 8.53 5.91
C VAL A 202 -10.41 7.20 6.26
N GLN A 203 -11.13 6.11 6.03
CA GLN A 203 -10.68 4.75 6.35
C GLN A 203 -10.05 4.06 5.13
N CYS A 204 -10.61 4.29 3.95
CA CYS A 204 -10.14 3.70 2.70
C CYS A 204 -10.45 4.62 1.52
N ALA A 205 -9.73 4.41 0.44
CA ALA A 205 -9.96 5.05 -0.84
C ALA A 205 -9.83 4.02 -1.96
N ALA A 206 -10.57 4.21 -3.04
CA ALA A 206 -10.45 3.41 -4.26
C ALA A 206 -10.76 4.27 -5.47
N PHE A 207 -10.00 4.10 -6.55
CA PHE A 207 -10.28 4.71 -7.83
C PHE A 207 -11.10 3.77 -8.72
N SER A 208 -11.92 4.34 -9.60
CA SER A 208 -12.57 3.57 -10.66
C SER A 208 -11.53 3.10 -11.70
N PRO A 209 -11.78 1.98 -12.40
CA PRO A 209 -10.87 1.48 -13.44
C PRO A 209 -10.55 2.49 -14.54
N SER A 210 -11.49 3.38 -14.84
CA SER A 210 -11.33 4.47 -15.82
C SER A 210 -10.62 5.72 -15.27
N SER A 211 -10.20 5.73 -14.01
CA SER A 211 -9.68 6.91 -13.29
C SER A 211 -10.65 8.09 -13.15
N GLY A 212 -11.86 7.99 -13.72
CA GLY A 212 -12.83 9.09 -13.72
C GLY A 212 -13.50 9.36 -12.37
N HIS A 213 -13.48 8.40 -11.46
CA HIS A 213 -14.12 8.52 -10.15
C HIS A 213 -13.18 8.05 -9.04
N VAL A 214 -13.39 8.61 -7.85
CA VAL A 214 -12.74 8.16 -6.62
C VAL A 214 -13.77 8.04 -5.49
N ALA A 215 -13.73 6.94 -4.76
CA ALA A 215 -14.59 6.68 -3.63
C ALA A 215 -13.79 6.72 -2.32
N PHE A 216 -14.37 7.29 -1.27
CA PHE A 216 -13.77 7.34 0.08
C PHE A 216 -14.75 6.75 1.09
N GLY A 217 -14.32 5.73 1.80
CA GLY A 217 -15.02 5.21 2.96
C GLY A 217 -14.68 6.01 4.21
N THR A 218 -15.68 6.36 5.01
CA THR A 218 -15.51 7.13 6.24
C THR A 218 -15.87 6.30 7.47
N ASP A 219 -15.41 6.73 8.64
CA ASP A 219 -15.72 6.14 9.96
C ASP A 219 -17.21 6.16 10.31
N GLN A 220 -18.01 6.99 9.61
CA GLN A 220 -19.46 7.07 9.80
C GLN A 220 -20.25 6.03 8.98
N GLY A 221 -19.59 5.06 8.35
CA GLY A 221 -20.22 4.08 7.48
C GLY A 221 -20.71 4.67 6.14
N LYS A 222 -20.26 5.87 5.77
CA LYS A 222 -20.62 6.53 4.51
C LYS A 222 -19.52 6.33 3.47
N VAL A 223 -19.95 6.13 2.23
CA VAL A 223 -19.07 6.15 1.07
C VAL A 223 -19.36 7.44 0.29
N LEU A 224 -18.34 8.24 0.09
CA LEU A 224 -18.38 9.48 -0.68
C LEU A 224 -17.76 9.22 -2.06
N LEU A 225 -18.53 9.42 -3.10
CA LEU A 225 -18.08 9.25 -4.48
C LEU A 225 -17.89 10.62 -5.12
N TYR A 226 -16.71 10.84 -5.71
CA TYR A 226 -16.35 12.06 -6.41
C TYR A 226 -15.94 11.76 -7.84
N GLN A 227 -16.39 12.59 -8.77
CA GLN A 227 -15.93 12.58 -10.15
C GLN A 227 -14.65 13.43 -10.26
N LEU A 228 -13.66 12.91 -10.95
CA LEU A 228 -12.44 13.62 -11.27
C LEU A 228 -12.57 14.26 -12.66
N ASN A 229 -12.86 15.55 -12.69
CA ASN A 229 -13.13 16.28 -13.94
C ASN A 229 -11.95 16.24 -14.92
N HIS A 230 -10.73 16.04 -14.42
CA HIS A 230 -9.56 15.89 -15.27
C HIS A 230 -9.67 14.69 -16.23
N PHE A 231 -10.37 13.63 -15.82
CA PHE A 231 -10.57 12.41 -16.60
C PHE A 231 -11.96 12.31 -17.24
N ALA A 232 -12.85 13.28 -16.97
CA ALA A 232 -14.21 13.27 -17.49
C ALA A 232 -14.31 13.45 -19.03
N ALA A 233 -13.26 13.96 -19.67
CA ALA A 233 -13.20 14.19 -21.10
C ALA A 233 -12.81 12.95 -21.95
N VAL A 234 -12.49 11.80 -21.32
CA VAL A 234 -12.00 10.60 -22.02
C VAL A 234 -13.11 9.53 -22.16
N GLY A 235 -14.31 9.81 -21.72
CA GLY A 235 -15.39 8.82 -21.62
C GLY A 235 -16.69 9.26 -22.32
N VAL A 236 -16.65 9.56 -23.63
CA VAL A 236 -17.83 9.55 -24.52
C VAL A 236 -17.48 8.79 -25.78
#